data_ae8a3ea045611ed6bdd8c3986e7d3bbe
#
_entry.id   ae8a3ea045611ed6bdd8c3986e7d3bbe
#
_cell.length_a   1.000
_cell.length_b   1.000
_cell.length_c   1.000
_cell.angle_alpha   90.00
_cell.angle_beta   90.00
_cell.angle_gamma   90.00
#
_symmetry.space_group_name_H-M   'P 1'
#
loop_
_entity.id
_entity.type
_entity.pdbx_description
1 polymer ?
#
loop_
_entity_poly.entity_id
_entity_poly.type
_entity_poly.pdbx_seq_one_letter_code
_entity_poly.pdbx_strand_id
1 'polypeptide(L)'
;MGILCIYDIHTRKNREKEAMMTLLSVKHLSKHYEAFDLTDVSFQLEPGYIMGYIGRNGAGKTTTLKSLLGLIHPDSGTVTVDGLDFFKNERACKAMIGFACGGVSYYPRKRLKTITDVTRQFYDHWDESTYQDCLKRFELSEDKKINQLSEGMKVKYALALALSHNAKLLILDEPTSGLDPVSRDDLLTLFQKIIEDGEHS
;
A
#
# COMPACT_ATOMS: atom_id res chain seq x y z
N MET A 1 -1.42 -8.56 16.26
CA MET A 1 -2.65 -8.68 15.44
C MET A 1 -2.42 -7.81 14.23
N GLY A 2 -2.00 -8.41 13.10
CA GLY A 2 -1.66 -7.67 11.88
C GLY A 2 -2.93 -7.15 11.21
N ILE A 3 -2.98 -5.86 10.88
CA ILE A 3 -4.04 -5.24 10.11
C ILE A 3 -3.45 -4.88 8.76
N LEU A 4 -3.92 -5.50 7.70
CA LEU A 4 -3.69 -5.08 6.33
C LEU A 4 -4.81 -4.12 5.97
N CYS A 5 -4.47 -2.89 5.66
CA CYS A 5 -5.42 -1.92 5.12
C CYS A 5 -5.14 -1.74 3.63
N ILE A 6 -6.15 -1.91 2.81
CA ILE A 6 -6.07 -1.76 1.36
C ILE A 6 -7.01 -0.61 0.98
N TYR A 7 -6.50 0.39 0.28
CA TYR A 7 -7.24 1.62 -0.05
C TYR A 7 -7.23 1.88 -1.55
N ASP A 8 -8.34 2.43 -2.06
CA ASP A 8 -8.35 3.19 -3.30
C ASP A 8 -8.06 4.67 -3.03
N ILE A 9 -7.17 5.26 -3.83
CA ILE A 9 -6.80 6.68 -3.71
C ILE A 9 -7.56 7.54 -4.73
N HIS A 10 -8.24 6.94 -5.71
CA HIS A 10 -8.92 7.65 -6.79
C HIS A 10 -10.43 7.68 -6.69
N THR A 11 -10.91 8.87 -6.84
CA THR A 11 -12.21 9.48 -6.68
C THR A 11 -13.42 8.83 -7.35
N ARG A 12 -14.56 8.96 -6.65
CA ARG A 12 -15.95 8.72 -7.05
C ARG A 12 -16.48 9.52 -8.26
N LYS A 13 -15.70 10.33 -8.94
CA LYS A 13 -16.21 11.24 -9.99
C LYS A 13 -16.89 10.57 -11.20
N ASN A 14 -16.83 9.22 -11.32
CA ASN A 14 -17.45 8.47 -12.45
C ASN A 14 -18.29 7.27 -12.02
N ARG A 15 -18.87 7.24 -10.82
CA ARG A 15 -19.61 6.07 -10.28
C ARG A 15 -20.81 5.61 -11.11
N GLU A 16 -21.39 6.44 -11.93
CA GLU A 16 -22.58 6.04 -12.74
C GLU A 16 -22.23 5.20 -13.99
N LYS A 17 -20.95 5.13 -14.39
CA LYS A 17 -20.48 4.33 -15.53
C LYS A 17 -19.54 3.17 -15.18
N GLU A 18 -18.97 3.14 -13.98
CA GLU A 18 -17.97 2.14 -13.54
C GLU A 18 -18.55 1.08 -12.58
N ALA A 19 -19.86 0.90 -12.56
CA ALA A 19 -20.61 0.06 -11.59
C ALA A 19 -20.22 -1.43 -11.55
N MET A 20 -19.10 -1.87 -12.13
CA MET A 20 -18.61 -3.27 -12.12
C MET A 20 -17.09 -3.43 -12.13
N MET A 21 -16.27 -2.42 -11.86
CA MET A 21 -14.81 -2.61 -11.87
C MET A 21 -14.29 -2.83 -10.44
N THR A 22 -13.91 -4.05 -10.14
CA THR A 22 -13.22 -4.42 -8.90
C THR A 22 -11.78 -3.93 -8.95
N LEU A 23 -11.34 -3.10 -8.00
CA LEU A 23 -9.96 -2.60 -7.92
C LEU A 23 -8.95 -3.71 -7.65
N LEU A 24 -9.26 -4.59 -6.71
CA LEU A 24 -8.46 -5.78 -6.41
C LEU A 24 -9.37 -7.00 -6.32
N SER A 25 -9.03 -8.05 -7.04
CA SER A 25 -9.69 -9.35 -6.91
C SER A 25 -8.65 -10.45 -6.71
N VAL A 26 -8.84 -11.23 -5.67
CA VAL A 26 -8.09 -12.44 -5.36
C VAL A 26 -9.06 -13.61 -5.40
N LYS A 27 -8.76 -14.64 -6.19
CA LYS A 27 -9.62 -15.82 -6.32
C LYS A 27 -8.83 -17.09 -6.18
N HIS A 28 -9.23 -17.94 -5.24
CA HIS A 28 -8.67 -19.29 -5.01
C HIS A 28 -7.15 -19.31 -4.83
N LEU A 29 -6.59 -18.25 -4.23
CA LEU A 29 -5.15 -18.12 -4.03
C LEU A 29 -4.66 -19.17 -3.06
N SER A 30 -3.72 -20.01 -3.49
CA SER A 30 -3.14 -21.06 -2.67
C SER A 30 -1.62 -21.09 -2.82
N LYS A 31 -0.92 -21.41 -1.71
CA LYS A 31 0.53 -21.56 -1.66
C LYS A 31 0.91 -22.63 -0.65
N HIS A 32 1.62 -23.62 -1.12
CA HIS A 32 2.14 -24.70 -0.28
C HIS A 32 3.58 -24.42 0.18
N TYR A 33 3.85 -24.69 1.44
CA TYR A 33 5.16 -24.76 2.05
C TYR A 33 5.25 -26.02 2.91
N GLU A 34 6.44 -26.55 3.16
CA GLU A 34 6.64 -27.75 3.99
C GLU A 34 5.98 -27.66 5.38
N ALA A 35 5.95 -26.46 5.99
CA ALA A 35 5.44 -26.24 7.34
C ALA A 35 4.09 -25.50 7.39
N PHE A 36 3.52 -25.08 6.25
CA PHE A 36 2.34 -24.23 6.23
C PHE A 36 1.66 -24.21 4.86
N ASP A 37 0.35 -24.27 4.84
CA ASP A 37 -0.48 -24.12 3.65
C ASP A 37 -1.36 -22.87 3.73
N LEU A 38 -1.26 -22.03 2.69
CA LEU A 38 -2.27 -21.04 2.36
C LEU A 38 -3.25 -21.68 1.40
N THR A 39 -4.51 -21.83 1.77
CA THR A 39 -5.50 -22.56 0.97
C THR A 39 -6.70 -21.70 0.63
N ASP A 40 -6.99 -21.61 -0.66
CA ASP A 40 -8.26 -21.08 -1.21
C ASP A 40 -8.67 -19.68 -0.71
N VAL A 41 -7.72 -18.75 -0.65
CA VAL A 41 -7.98 -17.38 -0.24
C VAL A 41 -8.66 -16.62 -1.38
N SER A 42 -9.86 -16.09 -1.09
CA SER A 42 -10.65 -15.32 -2.05
C SER A 42 -11.25 -14.10 -1.38
N PHE A 43 -11.07 -12.92 -2.00
CA PHE A 43 -11.69 -11.66 -1.60
C PHE A 43 -11.64 -10.63 -2.74
N GLN A 44 -12.43 -9.58 -2.61
CA GLN A 44 -12.48 -8.48 -3.56
C GLN A 44 -12.51 -7.15 -2.82
N LEU A 45 -11.91 -6.13 -3.42
CA LEU A 45 -11.98 -4.74 -2.98
C LEU A 45 -12.49 -3.89 -4.13
N GLU A 46 -13.56 -3.15 -3.85
CA GLU A 46 -14.11 -2.16 -4.76
C GLU A 46 -13.42 -0.81 -4.58
N PRO A 47 -13.40 0.06 -5.60
CA PRO A 47 -12.92 1.43 -5.48
C PRO A 47 -13.64 2.20 -4.36
N GLY A 48 -12.90 3.03 -3.61
CA GLY A 48 -13.42 3.86 -2.51
C GLY A 48 -13.67 3.10 -1.19
N TYR A 49 -13.22 1.85 -1.07
CA TYR A 49 -13.37 1.07 0.16
C TYR A 49 -12.04 0.77 0.83
N ILE A 50 -12.12 0.59 2.15
CA ILE A 50 -11.03 0.10 3.01
C ILE A 50 -11.32 -1.34 3.37
N MET A 51 -10.34 -2.22 3.19
CA MET A 51 -10.41 -3.59 3.65
C MET A 51 -9.41 -3.83 4.77
N GLY A 52 -9.88 -4.32 5.92
CA GLY A 52 -9.04 -4.85 6.98
C GLY A 52 -8.84 -6.37 6.82
N TYR A 53 -7.64 -6.81 6.51
CA TYR A 53 -7.29 -8.23 6.42
C TYR A 53 -6.71 -8.70 7.76
N ILE A 54 -7.56 -9.31 8.58
CA ILE A 54 -7.27 -9.65 9.98
C ILE A 54 -7.12 -11.16 10.14
N GLY A 55 -6.19 -11.60 10.97
CA GLY A 55 -6.02 -13.01 11.28
C GLY A 55 -4.94 -13.26 12.33
N ARG A 56 -4.92 -14.46 12.90
CA ARG A 56 -3.89 -14.89 13.87
C ARG A 56 -2.50 -14.90 13.22
N ASN A 57 -1.46 -14.90 14.07
CA ASN A 57 -0.09 -15.14 13.58
C ASN A 57 -0.03 -16.54 12.95
N GLY A 58 0.64 -16.67 11.81
CA GLY A 58 0.67 -17.90 11.02
C GLY A 58 -0.56 -18.15 10.12
N ALA A 59 -1.59 -17.28 10.12
CA ALA A 59 -2.77 -17.46 9.27
C ALA A 59 -2.55 -17.15 7.76
N GLY A 60 -1.32 -16.92 7.32
CA GLY A 60 -1.01 -16.68 5.91
C GLY A 60 -1.11 -15.22 5.44
N LYS A 61 -1.36 -14.24 6.35
CA LYS A 61 -1.47 -12.82 5.98
C LYS A 61 -0.27 -12.33 5.18
N THR A 62 0.92 -12.54 5.69
CA THR A 62 2.18 -12.14 5.03
C THR A 62 2.38 -12.87 3.69
N THR A 63 1.98 -14.13 3.59
CA THR A 63 2.06 -14.90 2.34
C THR A 63 1.11 -14.33 1.30
N THR A 64 -0.14 -14.05 1.67
CA THR A 64 -1.11 -13.39 0.80
C THR A 64 -0.56 -12.04 0.32
N LEU A 65 -0.08 -11.20 1.25
CA LEU A 65 0.47 -9.91 0.95
C LEU A 65 1.66 -9.98 -0.02
N LYS A 66 2.61 -10.88 0.24
CA LYS A 66 3.77 -11.07 -0.64
C LYS A 66 3.35 -11.55 -2.03
N SER A 67 2.26 -12.31 -2.15
CA SER A 67 1.69 -12.69 -3.44
C SER A 67 1.07 -11.49 -4.17
N LEU A 68 0.35 -10.60 -3.46
CA LEU A 68 -0.19 -9.37 -4.03
C LEU A 68 0.89 -8.40 -4.50
N LEU A 69 2.07 -8.44 -3.90
CA LEU A 69 3.23 -7.61 -4.26
C LEU A 69 4.14 -8.29 -5.31
N GLY A 70 3.81 -9.51 -5.75
CA GLY A 70 4.63 -10.30 -6.66
C GLY A 70 5.99 -10.71 -6.09
N LEU A 71 6.11 -10.76 -4.76
CA LEU A 71 7.32 -11.26 -4.08
C LEU A 71 7.31 -12.78 -3.94
N ILE A 72 6.14 -13.39 -4.07
CA ILE A 72 5.92 -14.83 -4.06
C ILE A 72 4.92 -15.15 -5.17
N HIS A 73 5.21 -16.18 -5.97
CA HIS A 73 4.26 -16.73 -6.92
C HIS A 73 3.38 -17.76 -6.22
N PRO A 74 2.04 -17.63 -6.25
CA PRO A 74 1.12 -18.65 -5.74
C PRO A 74 1.21 -19.91 -6.60
N ASP A 75 0.82 -21.04 -6.01
CA ASP A 75 0.77 -22.31 -6.74
C ASP A 75 -0.53 -22.43 -7.54
N SER A 76 -1.59 -21.75 -7.11
CA SER A 76 -2.85 -21.64 -7.84
C SER A 76 -3.61 -20.37 -7.47
N GLY A 77 -4.65 -20.08 -8.23
CA GLY A 77 -5.49 -18.90 -8.05
C GLY A 77 -5.09 -17.74 -8.98
N THR A 78 -5.82 -16.64 -8.88
CA THR A 78 -5.62 -15.43 -9.69
C THR A 78 -5.65 -14.19 -8.84
N VAL A 79 -4.84 -13.22 -9.22
CA VAL A 79 -4.83 -11.87 -8.65
C VAL A 79 -5.02 -10.89 -9.81
N THR A 80 -6.01 -10.01 -9.71
CA THR A 80 -6.21 -8.92 -10.67
C THR A 80 -6.20 -7.59 -9.95
N VAL A 81 -5.55 -6.59 -10.55
CA VAL A 81 -5.52 -5.19 -10.09
C VAL A 81 -6.05 -4.33 -11.22
N ASP A 82 -7.11 -3.57 -10.95
CA ASP A 82 -7.79 -2.71 -11.94
C ASP A 82 -8.12 -3.48 -13.25
N GLY A 83 -8.62 -4.72 -13.10
CA GLY A 83 -8.95 -5.62 -14.21
C GLY A 83 -7.77 -6.32 -14.88
N LEU A 84 -6.51 -5.96 -14.58
CA LEU A 84 -5.32 -6.58 -15.15
C LEU A 84 -4.89 -7.80 -14.33
N ASP A 85 -4.63 -8.93 -15.00
CA ASP A 85 -4.00 -10.10 -14.38
C ASP A 85 -2.59 -9.71 -13.90
N PHE A 86 -2.36 -9.81 -12.57
CA PHE A 86 -1.15 -9.34 -11.94
C PHE A 86 0.11 -10.02 -12.51
N PHE A 87 0.10 -11.35 -12.62
CA PHE A 87 1.28 -12.10 -13.01
C PHE A 87 1.60 -12.02 -14.51
N LYS A 88 0.63 -11.62 -15.33
CA LYS A 88 0.86 -11.32 -16.75
C LYS A 88 1.26 -9.87 -17.00
N ASN A 89 0.90 -8.95 -16.09
CA ASN A 89 1.11 -7.51 -16.25
C ASN A 89 1.80 -6.91 -15.02
N GLU A 90 2.79 -7.61 -14.46
CA GLU A 90 3.39 -7.31 -13.15
C GLU A 90 3.88 -5.85 -13.03
N ARG A 91 4.59 -5.34 -14.05
CA ARG A 91 5.08 -3.96 -14.07
C ARG A 91 3.94 -2.94 -14.00
N ALA A 92 2.91 -3.12 -14.82
CA ALA A 92 1.76 -2.22 -14.84
C ALA A 92 0.97 -2.27 -13.53
N CYS A 93 0.74 -3.46 -12.96
CA CYS A 93 0.08 -3.62 -11.67
C CYS A 93 0.90 -3.00 -10.54
N LYS A 94 2.22 -3.23 -10.50
CA LYS A 94 3.10 -2.64 -9.47
C LYS A 94 3.14 -1.10 -9.53
N ALA A 95 3.03 -0.51 -10.72
CA ALA A 95 2.95 0.94 -10.87
C ALA A 95 1.68 1.54 -10.26
N MET A 96 0.60 0.76 -10.14
CA MET A 96 -0.65 1.16 -9.51
C MET A 96 -0.70 0.89 -8.00
N ILE A 97 0.32 0.23 -7.43
CA ILE A 97 0.32 -0.16 -6.02
C ILE A 97 1.29 0.71 -5.23
N GLY A 98 0.79 1.38 -4.20
CA GLY A 98 1.58 1.97 -3.13
C GLY A 98 1.69 0.98 -1.98
N PHE A 99 2.90 0.78 -1.47
CA PHE A 99 3.15 -0.15 -0.36
C PHE A 99 3.84 0.54 0.80
N ALA A 100 3.30 0.36 2.00
CA ALA A 100 3.95 0.78 3.23
C ALA A 100 3.92 -0.36 4.26
N CYS A 101 5.06 -0.65 4.86
CA CYS A 101 5.21 -1.66 5.89
C CYS A 101 5.77 -1.02 7.17
N GLY A 102 5.12 -1.29 8.30
CA GLY A 102 5.62 -0.90 9.61
C GLY A 102 6.92 -1.63 9.95
N GLY A 103 7.85 -0.93 10.59
CA GLY A 103 9.09 -1.54 11.10
C GLY A 103 10.19 -1.82 10.06
N VAL A 104 9.95 -1.60 8.77
CA VAL A 104 10.98 -1.81 7.75
C VAL A 104 11.75 -0.54 7.47
N SER A 105 13.07 -0.60 7.62
CA SER A 105 13.97 0.50 7.31
C SER A 105 14.79 0.18 6.07
N TYR A 106 14.32 0.64 4.90
CA TYR A 106 15.13 0.59 3.68
C TYR A 106 16.25 1.63 3.78
N TYR A 107 17.48 1.20 3.57
CA TYR A 107 18.62 2.12 3.51
C TYR A 107 18.71 3.10 4.70
N PRO A 108 18.84 2.64 5.95
CA PRO A 108 18.67 3.46 7.16
C PRO A 108 19.58 4.68 7.23
N ARG A 109 20.72 4.65 6.55
CA ARG A 109 21.71 5.74 6.53
C ARG A 109 21.54 6.72 5.35
N LYS A 110 20.58 6.47 4.43
CA LYS A 110 20.32 7.37 3.31
C LYS A 110 19.32 8.45 3.70
N ARG A 111 19.46 9.64 3.08
CA ARG A 111 18.49 10.73 3.23
C ARG A 111 17.22 10.42 2.44
N LEU A 112 16.08 10.99 2.88
CA LEU A 112 14.81 10.86 2.17
C LEU A 112 14.96 11.32 0.73
N LYS A 113 15.59 12.48 0.49
CA LYS A 113 15.87 12.98 -0.86
C LYS A 113 16.53 11.92 -1.75
N THR A 114 17.56 11.26 -1.27
CA THR A 114 18.28 10.24 -2.07
C THR A 114 17.37 9.06 -2.45
N ILE A 115 16.51 8.64 -1.52
CA ILE A 115 15.58 7.53 -1.75
C ILE A 115 14.49 7.97 -2.74
N THR A 116 13.93 9.17 -2.56
CA THR A 116 12.93 9.74 -3.47
C THR A 116 13.48 9.90 -4.87
N ASP A 117 14.72 10.44 -5.02
CA ASP A 117 15.38 10.62 -6.31
C ASP A 117 15.56 9.30 -7.09
N VAL A 118 15.76 8.20 -6.38
CA VAL A 118 15.81 6.87 -7.00
C VAL A 118 14.40 6.36 -7.28
N THR A 119 13.48 6.48 -6.31
CA THR A 119 12.12 5.94 -6.42
C THR A 119 11.37 6.55 -7.61
N ARG A 120 11.40 7.87 -7.78
CA ARG A 120 10.70 8.55 -8.88
C ARG A 120 11.11 8.09 -10.27
N GLN A 121 12.31 7.51 -10.45
CA GLN A 121 12.76 7.00 -11.74
C GLN A 121 12.06 5.72 -12.20
N PHE A 122 11.35 5.05 -11.27
CA PHE A 122 10.59 3.83 -11.57
C PHE A 122 9.15 4.11 -11.99
N TYR A 123 8.68 5.37 -11.86
CA TYR A 123 7.30 5.75 -12.12
C TYR A 123 7.21 6.80 -13.22
N ASP A 124 6.50 6.48 -14.29
CA ASP A 124 6.32 7.37 -15.45
C ASP A 124 5.47 8.60 -15.11
N HIS A 125 4.63 8.51 -14.07
CA HIS A 125 3.70 9.53 -13.61
C HIS A 125 4.01 9.96 -12.18
N TRP A 126 5.16 10.62 -12.00
CA TRP A 126 5.53 11.21 -10.72
C TRP A 126 5.03 12.65 -10.63
N ASP A 127 4.27 12.96 -9.57
CA ASP A 127 3.81 14.32 -9.26
C ASP A 127 4.64 14.93 -8.14
N GLU A 128 5.55 15.83 -8.52
CA GLU A 128 6.42 16.53 -7.57
C GLU A 128 5.64 17.47 -6.65
N SER A 129 4.53 18.08 -7.12
CA SER A 129 3.73 18.98 -6.28
C SER A 129 3.05 18.21 -5.16
N THR A 130 2.44 17.06 -5.47
CA THR A 130 1.86 16.15 -4.48
C THR A 130 2.91 15.67 -3.48
N TYR A 131 4.13 15.35 -3.94
CA TYR A 131 5.21 14.95 -3.05
C TYR A 131 5.58 16.05 -2.04
N GLN A 132 5.78 17.27 -2.51
CA GLN A 132 6.14 18.42 -1.64
C GLN A 132 5.01 18.77 -0.66
N ASP A 133 3.75 18.70 -1.10
CA ASP A 133 2.59 18.91 -0.21
C ASP A 133 2.49 17.82 0.85
N CYS A 134 2.76 16.57 0.52
CA CYS A 134 2.84 15.47 1.48
C CYS A 134 3.96 15.70 2.50
N LEU A 135 5.16 16.09 2.06
CA LEU A 135 6.26 16.39 2.99
C LEU A 135 5.88 17.48 3.98
N LYS A 136 5.26 18.57 3.49
CA LYS A 136 4.80 19.67 4.33
C LYS A 136 3.70 19.21 5.29
N ARG A 137 2.67 18.51 4.80
CA ARG A 137 1.54 18.00 5.61
C ARG A 137 2.00 17.01 6.68
N PHE A 138 3.00 16.19 6.37
CA PHE A 138 3.53 15.14 7.26
C PHE A 138 4.70 15.60 8.12
N GLU A 139 5.10 16.85 8.00
CA GLU A 139 6.25 17.45 8.71
C GLU A 139 7.56 16.68 8.50
N LEU A 140 7.78 16.24 7.27
CA LEU A 140 8.96 15.51 6.86
C LEU A 140 9.98 16.45 6.20
N SER A 141 11.26 16.25 6.51
CA SER A 141 12.36 16.94 5.84
C SER A 141 13.18 15.95 5.02
N GLU A 142 13.41 16.26 3.75
CA GLU A 142 14.20 15.46 2.82
C GLU A 142 15.65 15.23 3.26
N ASP A 143 16.19 16.13 4.12
CA ASP A 143 17.55 16.03 4.64
C ASP A 143 17.71 15.00 5.75
N LYS A 144 16.60 14.59 6.39
CA LYS A 144 16.64 13.53 7.41
C LYS A 144 16.99 12.19 6.78
N LYS A 145 17.70 11.38 7.55
CA LYS A 145 17.96 9.97 7.23
C LYS A 145 16.81 9.10 7.75
N ILE A 146 16.59 7.94 7.12
CA ILE A 146 15.53 7.01 7.52
C ILE A 146 15.66 6.61 9.01
N ASN A 147 16.86 6.37 9.51
CA ASN A 147 17.08 6.02 10.91
C ASN A 147 16.83 7.16 11.92
N GLN A 148 16.57 8.38 11.45
CA GLN A 148 16.19 9.53 12.27
C GLN A 148 14.67 9.73 12.33
N LEU A 149 13.91 8.91 11.61
CA LEU A 149 12.45 8.95 11.59
C LEU A 149 11.87 8.02 12.66
N SER A 150 10.80 8.46 13.32
CA SER A 150 9.94 7.55 14.09
C SER A 150 9.25 6.55 13.16
N GLU A 151 8.69 5.46 13.71
CA GLU A 151 7.96 4.48 12.89
C GLU A 151 6.77 5.14 12.17
N GLY A 152 6.01 6.01 12.84
CA GLY A 152 4.93 6.78 12.21
C GLY A 152 5.42 7.70 11.09
N MET A 153 6.58 8.35 11.25
CA MET A 153 7.17 9.17 10.19
C MET A 153 7.62 8.32 8.98
N LYS A 154 8.09 7.10 9.19
CA LYS A 154 8.42 6.17 8.09
C LYS A 154 7.19 5.78 7.28
N VAL A 155 6.07 5.49 7.95
CA VAL A 155 4.79 5.22 7.28
C VAL A 155 4.31 6.45 6.50
N LYS A 156 4.34 7.64 7.11
CA LYS A 156 4.01 8.90 6.43
C LYS A 156 4.87 9.14 5.19
N TYR A 157 6.17 8.83 5.26
CA TYR A 157 7.06 8.94 4.11
C TYR A 157 6.70 7.94 2.99
N ALA A 158 6.41 6.69 3.35
CA ALA A 158 5.97 5.70 2.36
C ALA A 158 4.64 6.10 1.69
N LEU A 159 3.71 6.71 2.45
CA LEU A 159 2.49 7.29 1.90
C LEU A 159 2.78 8.46 0.95
N ALA A 160 3.71 9.37 1.32
CA ALA A 160 4.10 10.46 0.44
C ALA A 160 4.60 9.94 -0.91
N LEU A 161 5.45 8.92 -0.92
CA LEU A 161 5.91 8.28 -2.16
C LEU A 161 4.74 7.66 -2.95
N ALA A 162 3.85 6.92 -2.28
CA ALA A 162 2.71 6.25 -2.92
C ALA A 162 1.73 7.23 -3.56
N LEU A 163 1.39 8.31 -2.87
CA LEU A 163 0.52 9.36 -3.39
C LEU A 163 1.14 10.09 -4.58
N SER A 164 2.46 10.30 -4.55
CA SER A 164 3.18 11.04 -5.59
C SER A 164 3.33 10.29 -6.91
N HIS A 165 3.25 8.96 -6.92
CA HIS A 165 3.24 8.19 -8.16
C HIS A 165 1.83 7.77 -8.60
N ASN A 166 0.80 8.37 -8.02
CA ASN A 166 -0.59 8.14 -8.39
C ASN A 166 -1.04 6.69 -8.20
N ALA A 167 -0.64 6.07 -7.08
CA ALA A 167 -1.07 4.72 -6.75
C ALA A 167 -2.60 4.66 -6.63
N LYS A 168 -3.22 3.67 -7.26
CA LYS A 168 -4.66 3.40 -7.14
C LYS A 168 -4.98 2.55 -5.92
N LEU A 169 -4.08 1.65 -5.57
CA LEU A 169 -4.21 0.68 -4.50
C LEU A 169 -3.12 0.90 -3.46
N LEU A 170 -3.49 1.22 -2.22
CA LEU A 170 -2.56 1.25 -1.09
C LEU A 170 -2.62 -0.06 -0.32
N ILE A 171 -1.48 -0.69 -0.12
CA ILE A 171 -1.31 -1.87 0.70
C ILE A 171 -0.45 -1.50 1.91
N LEU A 172 -1.01 -1.65 3.11
CA LEU A 172 -0.35 -1.30 4.36
C LEU A 172 -0.20 -2.56 5.23
N ASP A 173 1.03 -2.95 5.52
CA ASP A 173 1.33 -4.09 6.40
C ASP A 173 1.69 -3.59 7.79
N GLU A 174 0.83 -3.85 8.76
CA GLU A 174 1.00 -3.44 10.16
C GLU A 174 1.40 -1.96 10.34
N PRO A 175 0.72 -1.00 9.68
CA PRO A 175 1.16 0.40 9.65
C PRO A 175 1.17 1.08 11.03
N THR A 176 0.47 0.50 12.01
CA THR A 176 0.39 1.01 13.39
C THR A 176 1.24 0.20 14.37
N SER A 177 2.03 -0.75 13.89
CA SER A 177 2.89 -1.58 14.75
C SER A 177 4.02 -0.72 15.35
N GLY A 178 4.22 -0.86 16.67
CA GLY A 178 5.26 -0.10 17.38
C GLY A 178 4.94 1.38 17.61
N LEU A 179 3.74 1.85 17.25
CA LEU A 179 3.30 3.21 17.56
C LEU A 179 2.69 3.29 18.97
N ASP A 180 2.93 4.40 19.65
CA ASP A 180 2.17 4.79 20.83
C ASP A 180 0.70 5.09 20.45
N PRO A 181 -0.25 5.12 21.43
CA PRO A 181 -1.67 5.30 21.15
C PRO A 181 -1.99 6.59 20.40
N VAL A 182 -1.33 7.70 20.71
CA VAL A 182 -1.58 9.00 20.08
C VAL A 182 -1.13 8.97 18.62
N SER A 183 0.09 8.51 18.36
CA SER A 183 0.61 8.35 16.99
C SER A 183 -0.23 7.41 16.14
N ARG A 184 -0.85 6.38 16.77
CA ARG A 184 -1.78 5.47 16.08
C ARG A 184 -3.04 6.20 15.64
N ASP A 185 -3.67 6.95 16.53
CA ASP A 185 -4.90 7.70 16.25
C ASP A 185 -4.66 8.78 15.18
N ASP A 186 -3.52 9.46 15.25
CA ASP A 186 -3.10 10.43 14.23
C ASP A 186 -2.96 9.78 12.84
N LEU A 187 -2.36 8.58 12.78
CA LEU A 187 -2.18 7.87 11.52
C LEU A 187 -3.52 7.37 10.95
N LEU A 188 -4.42 6.87 11.80
CA LEU A 188 -5.77 6.45 11.38
C LEU A 188 -6.58 7.65 10.86
N THR A 189 -6.51 8.78 11.55
CA THR A 189 -7.13 10.04 11.10
C THR A 189 -6.55 10.49 9.76
N LEU A 190 -5.24 10.34 9.56
CA LEU A 190 -4.60 10.64 8.28
C LEU A 190 -5.15 9.76 7.15
N PHE A 191 -5.32 8.45 7.38
CA PHE A 191 -5.89 7.56 6.38
C PHE A 191 -7.32 7.96 6.00
N GLN A 192 -8.16 8.29 6.99
CA GLN A 192 -9.51 8.79 6.74
C GLN A 192 -9.50 10.04 5.86
N LYS A 193 -8.65 11.03 6.18
CA LYS A 193 -8.52 12.25 5.39
C LYS A 193 -8.03 12.00 3.97
N ILE A 194 -7.10 11.07 3.74
CA ILE A 194 -6.63 10.73 2.39
C ILE A 194 -7.81 10.19 1.54
N ILE A 195 -8.70 9.40 2.15
CA ILE A 195 -9.88 8.87 1.46
C ILE A 195 -10.89 9.98 1.16
N GLU A 196 -11.16 10.85 2.17
CA GLU A 196 -12.08 11.98 2.02
C GLU A 196 -11.57 12.99 0.99
N ASP A 197 -10.28 13.35 1.01
CA ASP A 197 -9.65 14.24 0.04
C ASP A 197 -9.68 13.64 -1.37
N GLY A 198 -9.53 12.33 -1.50
CA GLY A 198 -9.77 11.58 -2.73
C GLY A 198 -11.22 11.69 -3.23
N GLU A 199 -12.20 11.99 -2.41
CA GLU A 199 -13.61 12.24 -2.81
C GLU A 199 -13.84 13.66 -3.37
N HIS A 200 -12.92 14.60 -3.16
CA HIS A 200 -13.07 16.02 -3.48
C HIS A 200 -12.13 16.55 -4.59
N SER A 201 -11.28 15.69 -5.18
CA SER A 201 -10.30 16.09 -6.21
C SER A 201 -10.80 15.89 -7.64
#